data_a8a0ed0cdca0e77b6cc067008389d508
#
_entry.id   a8a0ed0cdca0e77b6cc067008389d508
#
_cell.length_a   1.000
_cell.length_b   1.000
_cell.length_c   1.000
_cell.angle_alpha   90.00
_cell.angle_beta   90.00
_cell.angle_gamma   90.00
#
_symmetry.space_group_name_H-M   'P 1'
#
loop_
_entity.id
_entity.type
_entity.pdbx_description
1 polymer ?
#
loop_
_entity_poly.entity_id
_entity_poly.type
_entity_poly.pdbx_seq_one_letter_code
_entity_poly.pdbx_strand_id
1 'polypeptide(L)'
;MQKTNEICALAETDEELARKTYPDIFKYVDLVNGVIVSVGSHPCGCVVSPHSVSDHIGTFTTSTSEYPISQIYMKEIDGLNYVKLDLLRLDTIEIINETCKLAGIERVTPDNLDITDVNVWNSMRDDTTQIFQWEGDTGNNYIKKLLSDENIKKFQEIDKNVDRMTLLSIGNSAIRPAGASYRDD
;
A
#
# COMPACT_ATOMS: atom_id res chain seq x y z
N MET A 1 -5.27 -0.95 -27.33
CA MET A 1 -4.59 -1.25 -26.06
C MET A 1 -3.07 -1.37 -26.20
N GLN A 2 -2.51 -2.25 -27.02
CA GLN A 2 -1.05 -2.44 -27.13
C GLN A 2 -0.30 -1.17 -27.54
N LYS A 3 -0.77 -0.47 -28.56
CA LYS A 3 -0.19 0.80 -29.04
C LYS A 3 -0.27 1.94 -28.01
N THR A 4 -1.31 1.98 -27.21
CA THR A 4 -1.46 2.95 -26.13
C THR A 4 -0.42 2.73 -25.03
N ASN A 5 -0.18 1.46 -24.65
CA ASN A 5 0.81 1.11 -23.65
C ASN A 5 2.24 1.44 -24.11
N GLU A 6 2.55 1.26 -25.40
CA GLU A 6 3.84 1.63 -25.98
C GLU A 6 4.09 3.14 -25.92
N ILE A 7 3.07 3.95 -26.20
CA ILE A 7 3.15 5.42 -26.13
C ILE A 7 3.32 5.88 -24.69
N CYS A 8 2.55 5.32 -23.76
CA CYS A 8 2.68 5.64 -22.34
C CYS A 8 4.08 5.28 -21.80
N ALA A 9 4.55 4.07 -22.08
CA ALA A 9 5.88 3.63 -21.65
C ALA A 9 6.99 4.50 -22.22
N LEU A 10 6.89 4.91 -23.50
CA LEU A 10 7.85 5.82 -24.10
C LEU A 10 7.77 7.21 -23.46
N ALA A 11 6.58 7.71 -23.16
CA ALA A 11 6.41 9.03 -22.53
C ALA A 11 6.95 9.06 -21.09
N GLU A 12 6.86 7.95 -20.36
CA GLU A 12 7.43 7.82 -19.01
C GLU A 12 8.96 7.76 -19.01
N THR A 13 9.56 7.18 -20.05
CA THR A 13 11.01 7.00 -20.14
C THR A 13 11.71 8.16 -20.86
N ASP A 14 11.11 8.68 -21.93
CA ASP A 14 11.63 9.79 -22.75
C ASP A 14 10.47 10.55 -23.39
N GLU A 15 9.95 11.56 -22.68
CA GLU A 15 8.82 12.38 -23.14
C GLU A 15 9.18 13.16 -24.42
N GLU A 16 10.40 13.61 -24.58
CA GLU A 16 10.82 14.38 -25.75
C GLU A 16 10.77 13.53 -27.02
N LEU A 17 11.26 12.31 -26.93
CA LEU A 17 11.18 11.35 -28.02
C LEU A 17 9.74 10.94 -28.31
N ALA A 18 8.91 10.74 -27.28
CA ALA A 18 7.50 10.42 -27.45
C ALA A 18 6.74 11.54 -28.19
N ARG A 19 6.96 12.80 -27.82
CA ARG A 19 6.38 13.97 -28.49
C ARG A 19 6.82 14.09 -29.96
N LYS A 20 8.07 13.76 -30.23
CA LYS A 20 8.62 13.74 -31.58
C LYS A 20 8.04 12.64 -32.44
N THR A 21 7.81 11.48 -31.84
CA THR A 21 7.32 10.28 -32.54
C THR A 21 5.80 10.32 -32.77
N TYR A 22 5.06 10.94 -31.84
CA TYR A 22 3.60 10.96 -31.85
C TYR A 22 3.02 12.40 -31.69
N PRO A 23 3.41 13.37 -32.53
CA PRO A 23 3.06 14.78 -32.34
C PRO A 23 1.54 15.03 -32.34
N ASP A 24 0.78 14.30 -33.14
CA ASP A 24 -0.67 14.45 -33.21
C ASP A 24 -1.36 14.04 -31.92
N ILE A 25 -0.81 13.05 -31.20
CA ILE A 25 -1.36 12.60 -29.92
C ILE A 25 -1.06 13.65 -28.84
N PHE A 26 0.18 14.12 -28.78
CA PHE A 26 0.58 15.10 -27.76
C PHE A 26 -0.13 16.45 -27.91
N LYS A 27 -0.55 16.83 -29.13
CA LYS A 27 -1.43 17.96 -29.33
C LYS A 27 -2.72 17.88 -28.52
N TYR A 28 -3.33 16.69 -28.43
CA TYR A 28 -4.53 16.48 -27.60
C TYR A 28 -4.17 16.33 -26.11
N VAL A 29 -3.06 15.68 -25.79
CA VAL A 29 -2.56 15.60 -24.42
C VAL A 29 -2.38 16.98 -23.82
N ASP A 30 -1.73 17.89 -24.53
CA ASP A 30 -1.49 19.27 -24.09
C ASP A 30 -2.79 20.06 -23.89
N LEU A 31 -3.82 19.76 -24.68
CA LEU A 31 -5.13 20.39 -24.54
C LEU A 31 -5.89 19.94 -23.28
N VAL A 32 -5.71 18.69 -22.84
CA VAL A 32 -6.44 18.12 -21.70
C VAL A 32 -5.58 18.10 -20.42
N ASN A 33 -4.30 18.35 -20.54
CA ASN A 33 -3.38 18.35 -19.40
C ASN A 33 -3.76 19.49 -18.44
N GLY A 34 -3.90 19.15 -17.16
CA GLY A 34 -4.29 20.08 -16.12
C GLY A 34 -5.82 20.30 -15.98
N VAL A 35 -6.63 19.65 -16.84
CA VAL A 35 -8.09 19.68 -16.67
C VAL A 35 -8.48 18.77 -15.51
N ILE A 36 -9.22 19.32 -14.54
CA ILE A 36 -9.77 18.54 -13.43
C ILE A 36 -10.91 17.67 -13.95
N VAL A 37 -10.70 16.38 -13.97
CA VAL A 37 -11.69 15.38 -14.44
C VAL A 37 -12.61 14.94 -13.31
N SER A 38 -12.06 14.81 -12.09
CA SER A 38 -12.83 14.41 -10.92
C SER A 38 -12.17 14.96 -9.65
N VAL A 39 -12.97 15.10 -8.63
CA VAL A 39 -12.52 15.46 -7.28
C VAL A 39 -13.00 14.37 -6.34
N GLY A 40 -12.11 13.85 -5.52
CA GLY A 40 -12.41 12.82 -4.54
C GLY A 40 -11.72 13.08 -3.21
N SER A 41 -12.22 12.43 -2.16
CA SER A 41 -11.58 12.45 -0.85
C SER A 41 -10.70 11.22 -0.65
N HIS A 42 -9.66 11.38 0.15
CA HIS A 42 -8.96 10.22 0.69
C HIS A 42 -9.87 9.54 1.74
N PRO A 43 -10.13 8.23 1.64
CA PRO A 43 -11.14 7.58 2.49
C PRO A 43 -10.73 7.50 3.97
N CYS A 44 -9.45 7.60 4.28
CA CYS A 44 -8.90 7.35 5.62
C CYS A 44 -8.02 8.48 6.15
N GLY A 45 -7.75 9.53 5.35
CA GLY A 45 -6.84 10.62 5.72
C GLY A 45 -7.57 11.75 6.43
N CYS A 46 -7.09 12.13 7.62
CA CYS A 46 -7.54 13.31 8.34
C CYS A 46 -6.40 14.31 8.48
N VAL A 47 -6.68 15.59 8.20
CA VAL A 47 -5.74 16.68 8.43
C VAL A 47 -5.96 17.26 9.82
N VAL A 48 -4.90 17.33 10.61
CA VAL A 48 -4.90 17.96 11.93
C VAL A 48 -4.13 19.28 11.84
N SER A 49 -4.79 20.35 12.26
CA SER A 49 -4.24 21.72 12.25
C SER A 49 -4.52 22.42 13.55
N PRO A 50 -3.60 23.27 14.07
CA PRO A 50 -3.86 24.12 15.22
C PRO A 50 -4.80 25.29 14.88
N HIS A 51 -5.07 25.52 13.59
CA HIS A 51 -5.91 26.60 13.09
C HIS A 51 -7.08 26.05 12.29
N SER A 52 -8.07 26.88 12.00
CA SER A 52 -9.17 26.51 11.11
C SER A 52 -8.66 26.13 9.73
N VAL A 53 -8.91 24.88 9.33
CA VAL A 53 -8.51 24.38 8.00
C VAL A 53 -9.21 25.15 6.90
N SER A 54 -10.49 25.47 7.09
CA SER A 54 -11.28 26.24 6.12
C SER A 54 -10.72 27.62 5.83
N ASP A 55 -10.17 28.29 6.85
CA ASP A 55 -9.69 29.67 6.72
C ASP A 55 -8.29 29.75 6.11
N HIS A 56 -7.49 28.70 6.30
CA HIS A 56 -6.10 28.69 5.84
C HIS A 56 -5.88 28.03 4.48
N ILE A 57 -6.55 26.91 4.23
CA ILE A 57 -6.34 26.13 3.00
C ILE A 57 -7.62 25.88 2.21
N GLY A 58 -8.76 26.34 2.74
CA GLY A 58 -10.06 26.11 2.14
C GLY A 58 -10.55 24.67 2.27
N THR A 59 -11.86 24.53 2.21
CA THR A 59 -12.54 23.24 2.22
C THR A 59 -13.66 23.21 1.21
N PHE A 60 -14.03 22.01 0.78
CA PHE A 60 -15.24 21.75 -0.03
C PHE A 60 -15.95 20.50 0.49
N THR A 61 -17.16 20.28 0.04
CA THR A 61 -17.95 19.08 0.33
C THR A 61 -18.39 18.42 -0.98
N THR A 62 -18.52 17.10 -0.97
CA THR A 62 -19.15 16.36 -2.05
C THR A 62 -20.50 15.80 -1.59
N SER A 63 -21.31 15.34 -2.51
CA SER A 63 -22.61 14.72 -2.16
C SER A 63 -22.49 13.47 -1.30
N THR A 64 -21.30 12.87 -1.25
CA THR A 64 -21.02 11.63 -0.51
C THR A 64 -20.13 11.84 0.71
N SER A 65 -19.59 13.05 0.91
CA SER A 65 -18.71 13.31 2.06
C SER A 65 -19.50 13.76 3.28
N GLU A 66 -19.32 13.08 4.38
CA GLU A 66 -19.87 13.47 5.69
C GLU A 66 -19.12 14.66 6.30
N TYR A 67 -17.83 14.77 5.99
CA TYR A 67 -16.94 15.80 6.54
C TYR A 67 -16.37 16.71 5.45
N PRO A 68 -15.97 17.94 5.79
CA PRO A 68 -15.30 18.83 4.85
C PRO A 68 -13.98 18.22 4.37
N ILE A 69 -13.67 18.42 3.10
CA ILE A 69 -12.47 17.94 2.43
C ILE A 69 -11.56 19.14 2.18
N SER A 70 -10.25 19.02 2.46
CA SER A 70 -9.30 20.09 2.15
C SER A 70 -9.17 20.30 0.64
N GLN A 71 -9.05 21.56 0.20
CA GLN A 71 -8.91 21.90 -1.22
C GLN A 71 -7.53 21.65 -1.77
N ILE A 72 -6.52 21.52 -0.91
CA ILE A 72 -5.14 21.33 -1.33
C ILE A 72 -4.78 19.83 -1.39
N TYR A 73 -3.81 19.53 -2.23
CA TYR A 73 -3.33 18.18 -2.47
C TYR A 73 -2.42 17.70 -1.33
N MET A 74 -2.28 16.38 -1.18
CA MET A 74 -1.51 15.78 -0.08
C MET A 74 -0.08 16.30 0.05
N LYS A 75 0.62 16.51 -1.09
CA LYS A 75 1.99 17.03 -1.09
C LYS A 75 2.10 18.47 -0.57
N GLU A 76 1.08 19.29 -0.82
CA GLU A 76 1.03 20.65 -0.32
C GLU A 76 0.73 20.66 1.19
N ILE A 77 -0.09 19.73 1.69
CA ILE A 77 -0.35 19.54 3.13
C ILE A 77 0.97 19.28 3.87
N ASP A 78 1.79 18.37 3.36
CA ASP A 78 3.10 18.05 3.93
C ASP A 78 4.04 19.28 3.89
N GLY A 79 4.03 20.03 2.80
CA GLY A 79 4.83 21.26 2.63
C GLY A 79 4.43 22.39 3.58
N LEU A 80 3.20 22.42 4.07
CA LEU A 80 2.70 23.40 5.04
C LEU A 80 2.87 22.96 6.51
N ASN A 81 3.52 21.83 6.74
CA ASN A 81 3.73 21.25 8.08
C ASN A 81 2.42 20.94 8.84
N TYR A 82 1.33 20.63 8.15
CA TYR A 82 0.16 20.06 8.77
C TYR A 82 0.37 18.56 9.05
N VAL A 83 -0.26 18.08 10.11
CA VAL A 83 -0.22 16.65 10.42
C VAL A 83 -1.34 15.94 9.68
N LYS A 84 -0.99 14.92 8.90
CA LYS A 84 -1.94 14.00 8.28
C LYS A 84 -1.96 12.70 9.07
N LEU A 85 -3.14 12.31 9.52
CA LEU A 85 -3.37 11.03 10.16
C LEU A 85 -4.11 10.11 9.19
N ASP A 86 -3.54 8.97 8.88
CA ASP A 86 -4.19 7.93 8.09
C ASP A 86 -4.76 6.86 9.04
N LEU A 87 -6.09 6.84 9.15
CA LEU A 87 -6.82 5.89 9.98
C LEU A 87 -7.21 4.68 9.12
N LEU A 88 -6.32 3.72 9.04
CA LEU A 88 -6.51 2.52 8.24
C LEU A 88 -7.16 1.41 9.06
N ARG A 89 -8.25 0.86 8.53
CA ARG A 89 -8.95 -0.30 9.09
C ARG A 89 -8.63 -1.53 8.23
N LEU A 90 -8.47 -2.66 8.88
CA LEU A 90 -8.39 -3.96 8.24
C LEU A 90 -9.65 -4.77 8.54
N ASP A 91 -10.42 -5.10 7.51
CA ASP A 91 -11.66 -5.89 7.66
C ASP A 91 -11.38 -7.26 8.23
N THR A 92 -10.25 -7.88 7.88
CA THR A 92 -9.83 -9.18 8.43
C THR A 92 -9.69 -9.13 9.96
N ILE A 93 -9.11 -8.07 10.51
CA ILE A 93 -8.97 -7.91 11.97
C ILE A 93 -10.34 -7.78 12.65
N GLU A 94 -11.30 -7.12 12.01
CA GLU A 94 -12.66 -7.03 12.54
C GLU A 94 -13.37 -8.37 12.50
N ILE A 95 -13.24 -9.11 11.41
CA ILE A 95 -13.79 -10.49 11.29
C ILE A 95 -13.23 -11.37 12.41
N ILE A 96 -11.93 -11.32 12.68
CA ILE A 96 -11.31 -12.06 13.79
C ILE A 96 -11.91 -11.63 15.13
N ASN A 97 -12.02 -10.33 15.38
CA ASN A 97 -12.58 -9.81 16.63
C ASN A 97 -14.04 -10.27 16.85
N GLU A 98 -14.89 -10.15 15.82
CA GLU A 98 -16.28 -10.60 15.91
C GLU A 98 -16.38 -12.13 16.06
N THR A 99 -15.50 -12.88 15.42
CA THR A 99 -15.42 -14.34 15.59
C THR A 99 -15.07 -14.71 17.02
N CYS A 100 -14.06 -14.08 17.61
CA CYS A 100 -13.69 -14.30 19.01
C CYS A 100 -14.87 -14.00 19.96
N LYS A 101 -15.55 -12.89 19.73
CA LYS A 101 -16.71 -12.46 20.49
C LYS A 101 -17.88 -13.47 20.39
N LEU A 102 -18.21 -13.94 19.19
CA LEU A 102 -19.25 -14.93 18.96
C LEU A 102 -18.90 -16.30 19.56
N ALA A 103 -17.63 -16.68 19.52
CA ALA A 103 -17.13 -17.92 20.11
C ALA A 103 -16.97 -17.86 21.64
N GLY A 104 -17.08 -16.68 22.24
CA GLY A 104 -16.86 -16.49 23.69
C GLY A 104 -15.42 -16.72 24.14
N ILE A 105 -14.44 -16.50 23.22
CA ILE A 105 -13.02 -16.62 23.50
C ILE A 105 -12.35 -15.24 23.60
N GLU A 106 -11.19 -15.19 24.23
CA GLU A 106 -10.42 -13.96 24.35
C GLU A 106 -10.02 -13.41 22.97
N ARG A 107 -10.05 -12.08 22.84
CA ARG A 107 -9.61 -11.40 21.63
C ARG A 107 -8.14 -11.72 21.32
N VAL A 108 -7.85 -12.09 20.09
CA VAL A 108 -6.47 -12.29 19.62
C VAL A 108 -5.73 -10.94 19.55
N THR A 109 -4.58 -10.88 20.18
CA THR A 109 -3.68 -9.73 20.22
C THR A 109 -2.24 -10.18 19.95
N PRO A 110 -1.30 -9.29 19.62
CA PRO A 110 0.10 -9.66 19.49
C PRO A 110 0.70 -10.29 20.75
N ASP A 111 0.15 -9.95 21.94
CA ASP A 111 0.68 -10.41 23.22
C ASP A 111 0.24 -11.85 23.58
N ASN A 112 -0.91 -12.30 23.04
CA ASN A 112 -1.43 -13.65 23.32
C ASN A 112 -1.35 -14.59 22.11
N LEU A 113 -0.76 -14.14 21.00
CA LEU A 113 -0.57 -14.94 19.78
C LEU A 113 0.74 -15.74 19.88
N ASP A 114 0.65 -17.06 19.70
CA ASP A 114 1.83 -17.91 19.58
C ASP A 114 2.45 -17.79 18.17
N ILE A 115 3.45 -16.91 18.04
CA ILE A 115 4.21 -16.72 16.79
C ILE A 115 5.26 -17.81 16.56
N THR A 116 5.43 -18.75 17.48
CA THR A 116 6.43 -19.82 17.37
C THR A 116 5.89 -21.09 16.71
N ASP A 117 4.58 -21.22 16.54
CA ASP A 117 3.98 -22.39 15.92
C ASP A 117 4.35 -22.51 14.43
N VAL A 118 5.23 -23.49 14.17
CA VAL A 118 5.74 -23.78 12.82
C VAL A 118 4.64 -24.22 11.85
N ASN A 119 3.57 -24.84 12.34
CA ASN A 119 2.46 -25.31 11.50
C ASN A 119 1.68 -24.11 10.91
N VAL A 120 1.49 -23.06 11.69
CA VAL A 120 0.87 -21.81 11.22
C VAL A 120 1.71 -21.19 10.12
N TRP A 121 3.03 -21.10 10.32
CA TRP A 121 3.94 -20.57 9.29
C TRP A 121 3.98 -21.40 8.01
N ASN A 122 3.91 -22.72 8.13
CA ASN A 122 3.83 -23.61 6.98
C ASN A 122 2.52 -23.45 6.22
N SER A 123 1.38 -23.36 6.92
CA SER A 123 0.09 -23.13 6.28
C SER A 123 0.05 -21.78 5.55
N MET A 124 0.60 -20.72 6.16
CA MET A 124 0.72 -19.41 5.54
C MET A 124 1.63 -19.43 4.28
N ARG A 125 2.72 -20.19 4.32
CA ARG A 125 3.60 -20.38 3.15
C ARG A 125 2.87 -21.07 2.01
N ASP A 126 2.05 -22.04 2.31
CA ASP A 126 1.38 -22.88 1.31
C ASP A 126 0.13 -22.19 0.72
N ASP A 127 -0.58 -21.38 1.52
CA ASP A 127 -1.75 -20.61 1.11
C ASP A 127 -1.80 -19.23 1.79
N THR A 128 -1.77 -18.17 1.00
CA THR A 128 -1.86 -16.78 1.46
C THR A 128 -3.24 -16.17 1.34
N THR A 129 -4.27 -16.97 1.11
CA THR A 129 -5.66 -16.51 1.03
C THR A 129 -6.04 -15.75 2.30
N GLN A 130 -6.60 -14.55 2.15
CA GLN A 130 -7.01 -13.64 3.24
C GLN A 130 -5.85 -13.12 4.13
N ILE A 131 -4.61 -13.31 3.72
CA ILE A 131 -3.47 -12.68 4.40
C ILE A 131 -3.20 -11.34 3.74
N PHE A 132 -3.53 -10.26 4.43
CA PHE A 132 -3.44 -8.89 3.91
C PHE A 132 -2.09 -8.59 3.25
N GLN A 133 -2.12 -8.04 2.04
CA GLN A 133 -0.99 -7.73 1.16
C GLN A 133 -0.28 -8.94 0.52
N TRP A 134 -0.57 -10.18 0.95
CA TRP A 134 0.08 -11.37 0.43
C TRP A 134 -0.81 -12.21 -0.51
N GLU A 135 -2.07 -11.80 -0.70
CA GLU A 135 -3.09 -12.51 -1.47
C GLU A 135 -2.81 -12.57 -2.98
N GLY A 136 -2.06 -11.58 -3.50
CA GLY A 136 -1.71 -11.52 -4.92
C GLY A 136 -0.61 -12.50 -5.32
N ASP A 137 -0.52 -12.82 -6.62
CA ASP A 137 0.44 -13.77 -7.17
C ASP A 137 1.90 -13.46 -6.77
N THR A 138 2.27 -12.19 -6.74
CA THR A 138 3.61 -11.75 -6.33
C THR A 138 3.88 -12.13 -4.87
N GLY A 139 2.95 -11.82 -3.95
CA GLY A 139 3.06 -12.14 -2.53
C GLY A 139 3.12 -13.65 -2.31
N ASN A 140 2.17 -14.38 -2.91
CA ASN A 140 2.08 -15.83 -2.79
C ASN A 140 3.35 -16.55 -3.27
N ASN A 141 3.91 -16.14 -4.41
CA ASN A 141 5.14 -16.73 -4.92
C ASN A 141 6.36 -16.35 -4.09
N TYR A 142 6.41 -15.11 -3.61
CA TYR A 142 7.53 -14.63 -2.82
C TYR A 142 7.60 -15.27 -1.43
N ILE A 143 6.46 -15.45 -0.74
CA ILE A 143 6.43 -16.03 0.60
C ILE A 143 6.94 -17.48 0.63
N LYS A 144 6.71 -18.24 -0.43
CA LYS A 144 7.19 -19.62 -0.57
C LYS A 144 8.71 -19.69 -0.54
N LYS A 145 9.38 -18.74 -1.18
CA LYS A 145 10.83 -18.59 -1.14
C LYS A 145 11.29 -18.06 0.23
N LEU A 146 10.65 -16.99 0.69
CA LEU A 146 11.02 -16.27 1.91
C LEU A 146 11.00 -17.16 3.14
N LEU A 147 9.94 -17.94 3.33
CA LEU A 147 9.77 -18.84 4.48
C LEU A 147 10.25 -20.27 4.22
N SER A 148 11.06 -20.50 3.18
CA SER A 148 11.71 -21.79 2.99
C SER A 148 12.78 -22.05 4.07
N ASP A 149 12.95 -23.31 4.46
CA ASP A 149 13.95 -23.68 5.47
C ASP A 149 15.38 -23.32 5.03
N GLU A 150 15.66 -23.38 3.72
CA GLU A 150 16.94 -22.96 3.16
C GLU A 150 17.19 -21.47 3.39
N ASN A 151 16.19 -20.64 3.09
CA ASN A 151 16.30 -19.20 3.22
C ASN A 151 16.40 -18.77 4.69
N ILE A 152 15.61 -19.38 5.57
CA ILE A 152 15.69 -19.15 7.02
C ILE A 152 17.12 -19.41 7.52
N LYS A 153 17.74 -20.52 7.11
CA LYS A 153 19.12 -20.84 7.50
C LYS A 153 20.13 -19.81 6.99
N LYS A 154 20.01 -19.38 5.74
CA LYS A 154 20.88 -18.33 5.17
C LYS A 154 20.82 -17.03 5.97
N PHE A 155 19.63 -16.59 6.34
CA PHE A 155 19.47 -15.38 7.16
C PHE A 155 20.03 -15.57 8.57
N GLN A 156 19.89 -16.76 9.16
CA GLN A 156 20.43 -17.08 10.48
C GLN A 156 21.97 -17.21 10.49
N GLU A 157 22.60 -17.41 9.35
CA GLU A 157 24.08 -17.31 9.21
C GLU A 157 24.55 -15.85 9.36
N ILE A 158 23.70 -14.88 8.96
CA ILE A 158 23.98 -13.44 9.07
C ILE A 158 23.66 -12.95 10.50
N ASP A 159 22.44 -13.26 10.97
CA ASP A 159 21.98 -12.94 12.32
C ASP A 159 21.18 -14.12 12.89
N LYS A 160 21.70 -14.71 13.95
CA LYS A 160 21.09 -15.86 14.64
C LYS A 160 19.71 -15.58 15.24
N ASN A 161 19.37 -14.30 15.45
CA ASN A 161 18.10 -13.89 16.01
C ASN A 161 16.98 -13.78 14.97
N VAL A 162 17.29 -13.96 13.69
CA VAL A 162 16.29 -13.93 12.63
C VAL A 162 15.32 -15.11 12.79
N ASP A 163 14.07 -14.77 12.94
CA ASP A 163 12.94 -15.69 12.99
C ASP A 163 11.99 -15.47 11.79
N ARG A 164 10.93 -16.24 11.71
CA ARG A 164 9.94 -16.15 10.64
C ARG A 164 9.18 -14.81 10.64
N MET A 165 8.95 -14.23 11.81
CA MET A 165 8.32 -12.91 11.92
C MET A 165 9.23 -11.81 11.37
N THR A 166 10.52 -11.89 11.65
CA THR A 166 11.53 -10.98 11.07
C THR A 166 11.55 -11.08 9.55
N LEU A 167 11.55 -12.30 9.01
CA LEU A 167 11.49 -12.52 7.56
C LEU A 167 10.20 -11.98 6.94
N LEU A 168 9.05 -12.20 7.59
CA LEU A 168 7.79 -11.64 7.12
C LEU A 168 7.83 -10.10 7.07
N SER A 169 8.44 -9.47 8.07
CA SER A 169 8.60 -8.01 8.13
C SER A 169 9.48 -7.48 7.00
N ILE A 170 10.58 -8.18 6.71
CA ILE A 170 11.45 -7.89 5.55
C ILE A 170 10.66 -8.07 4.26
N GLY A 171 9.93 -9.17 4.14
CA GLY A 171 9.11 -9.48 2.97
C GLY A 171 8.03 -8.42 2.71
N ASN A 172 7.38 -7.90 3.74
CA ASN A 172 6.41 -6.81 3.61
C ASN A 172 7.02 -5.54 2.97
N SER A 173 8.30 -5.29 3.19
CA SER A 173 9.01 -4.19 2.52
C SER A 173 9.34 -4.52 1.07
N ALA A 174 9.77 -5.75 0.81
CA ALA A 174 10.20 -6.21 -0.52
C ALA A 174 9.04 -6.36 -1.52
N ILE A 175 7.83 -6.77 -1.09
CA ILE A 175 6.68 -6.92 -2.00
C ILE A 175 6.07 -5.58 -2.44
N ARG A 176 6.41 -4.47 -1.80
CA ARG A 176 5.97 -3.13 -2.22
C ARG A 176 6.67 -2.72 -3.52
N PRO A 177 6.06 -1.83 -4.33
CA PRO A 177 6.69 -1.35 -5.57
C PRO A 177 8.10 -0.79 -5.37
N ALA A 178 8.33 -0.04 -4.27
CA ALA A 178 9.64 0.50 -3.92
C ALA A 178 10.69 -0.57 -3.57
N GLY A 179 10.24 -1.77 -3.18
CA GLY A 179 11.11 -2.90 -2.85
C GLY A 179 11.34 -3.88 -4.01
N ALA A 180 10.83 -3.58 -5.21
CA ALA A 180 10.87 -4.50 -6.34
C ALA A 180 12.29 -4.95 -6.73
N SER A 181 13.27 -4.04 -6.63
CA SER A 181 14.68 -4.34 -6.94
C SER A 181 15.35 -5.29 -5.96
N TYR A 182 14.80 -5.48 -4.77
CA TYR A 182 15.34 -6.36 -3.72
C TYR A 182 14.66 -7.73 -3.66
N ARG A 183 13.69 -8.00 -4.54
CA ARG A 183 12.95 -9.27 -4.52
C ARG A 183 13.70 -10.44 -5.14
N ASP A 184 14.63 -10.15 -6.03
CA ASP A 184 15.35 -11.14 -6.83
C ASP A 184 16.75 -11.41 -6.26
N ASP A 185 17.19 -10.63 -5.26
CA ASP A 185 18.44 -10.82 -4.53
C ASP A 185 18.24 -11.81 -3.34
#